data_3b1b2a0fe6c983da4774333ef82658ff
#
_entry.id   3b1b2a0fe6c983da4774333ef82658ff
#
_cell.length_a   1.000
_cell.length_b   1.000
_cell.length_c   1.000
_cell.angle_alpha   90.00
_cell.angle_beta   90.00
_cell.angle_gamma   90.00
#
_symmetry.space_group_name_H-M   'P 1'
#
loop_
_entity.id
_entity.type
_entity.pdbx_description
1 polymer ?
#
loop_
_entity_poly.entity_id
_entity_poly.type
_entity_poly.pdbx_seq_one_letter_code
_entity_poly.pdbx_strand_id
1 'polypeptide(L)'
;MANKASFTPDEWTKVMESVAVTGMAVTAADPSGLWGMLKEALAGGAALAAAKADPHAKELVKAVIADFESVESRHAVQDALKQRFADAKPGDVVPRALEILRQASAVLDAKAPADAPAFKAWLNSVAAKVAEASTEGGFLGFGGVKVSDAEKATLGDIAKALGTTASA
;
A
#
# COMPACT_ATOMS: atom_id res chain seq x y z
N MET A 1 -7.82 -21.00 -0.96
CA MET A 1 -7.90 -19.56 -1.18
C MET A 1 -8.23 -18.91 0.15
N ALA A 2 -7.37 -18.00 0.60
CA ALA A 2 -7.56 -17.31 1.87
C ALA A 2 -8.57 -16.16 1.72
N ASN A 3 -9.28 -15.88 2.80
CA ASN A 3 -10.22 -14.77 2.93
C ASN A 3 -10.11 -14.18 4.35
N LYS A 4 -10.94 -13.19 4.69
CA LYS A 4 -10.95 -12.55 6.01
C LYS A 4 -11.02 -13.57 7.17
N ALA A 5 -11.79 -14.66 7.03
CA ALA A 5 -11.93 -15.67 8.08
C ALA A 5 -10.66 -16.52 8.31
N SER A 6 -9.66 -16.43 7.42
CA SER A 6 -8.37 -17.10 7.59
C SER A 6 -7.44 -16.38 8.58
N PHE A 7 -7.83 -15.19 9.03
CA PHE A 7 -7.04 -14.29 9.88
C PHE A 7 -7.81 -13.96 11.16
N THR A 8 -7.09 -13.70 12.23
CA THR A 8 -7.67 -13.01 13.39
C THR A 8 -7.99 -11.55 13.04
N PRO A 9 -8.83 -10.83 13.80
CA PRO A 9 -9.10 -9.41 13.56
C PRO A 9 -7.84 -8.56 13.48
N ASP A 10 -6.88 -8.78 14.38
CA ASP A 10 -5.60 -8.03 14.39
C ASP A 10 -4.71 -8.36 13.18
N GLU A 11 -4.67 -9.63 12.78
CA GLU A 11 -3.93 -10.06 11.59
C GLU A 11 -4.56 -9.45 10.32
N TRP A 12 -5.88 -9.46 10.24
CA TRP A 12 -6.60 -8.86 9.12
C TRP A 12 -6.38 -7.35 9.03
N THR A 13 -6.41 -6.67 10.17
CA THR A 13 -6.09 -5.24 10.23
C THR A 13 -4.67 -4.96 9.68
N LYS A 14 -3.67 -5.79 10.03
CA LYS A 14 -2.31 -5.67 9.47
C LYS A 14 -2.28 -5.86 7.95
N VAL A 15 -3.05 -6.83 7.43
CA VAL A 15 -3.17 -7.02 5.98
C VAL A 15 -3.80 -5.80 5.32
N MET A 16 -4.83 -5.23 5.92
CA MET A 16 -5.47 -4.00 5.44
C MET A 16 -4.53 -2.79 5.54
N GLU A 17 -3.82 -2.61 6.67
CA GLU A 17 -2.82 -1.55 6.85
C GLU A 17 -1.74 -1.58 5.76
N SER A 18 -1.32 -2.78 5.32
CA SER A 18 -0.27 -2.91 4.31
C SER A 18 -0.61 -2.20 2.99
N VAL A 19 -1.87 -2.15 2.62
CA VAL A 19 -2.32 -1.43 1.42
C VAL A 19 -2.14 0.07 1.58
N ALA A 20 -2.60 0.61 2.71
CA ALA A 20 -2.50 2.04 2.99
C ALA A 20 -1.04 2.51 3.13
N VAL A 21 -0.22 1.77 3.89
CA VAL A 21 1.18 2.17 4.10
C VAL A 21 2.04 2.00 2.84
N THR A 22 1.65 1.15 1.90
CA THR A 22 2.33 1.05 0.60
C THR A 22 2.27 2.39 -0.14
N GLY A 23 1.09 3.00 -0.23
CA GLY A 23 0.94 4.33 -0.81
C GLY A 23 1.65 5.41 0.00
N MET A 24 1.52 5.37 1.34
CA MET A 24 2.17 6.33 2.24
C MET A 24 3.69 6.34 2.09
N ALA A 25 4.32 5.17 1.98
CA ALA A 25 5.78 5.05 1.84
C ALA A 25 6.28 5.72 0.55
N VAL A 26 5.62 5.49 -0.57
CA VAL A 26 5.99 6.09 -1.86
C VAL A 26 5.83 7.61 -1.80
N THR A 27 4.71 8.11 -1.29
CA THR A 27 4.45 9.55 -1.22
C THR A 27 5.37 10.27 -0.23
N ALA A 28 5.71 9.63 0.89
CA ALA A 28 6.61 10.21 1.87
C ALA A 28 8.07 10.27 1.39
N ALA A 29 8.43 9.49 0.37
CA ALA A 29 9.75 9.53 -0.25
C ALA A 29 10.00 10.81 -1.05
N ASP A 30 8.94 11.45 -1.55
CA ASP A 30 9.01 12.76 -2.22
C ASP A 30 8.15 13.79 -1.47
N PRO A 31 8.75 14.63 -0.61
CA PRO A 31 8.04 15.61 0.19
C PRO A 31 7.49 16.80 -0.60
N SER A 32 7.63 16.83 -1.94
CA SER A 32 7.32 18.00 -2.77
C SER A 32 5.83 18.32 -3.00
N GLY A 33 4.93 17.86 -2.13
CA GLY A 33 3.57 18.40 -2.10
C GLY A 33 2.42 17.42 -2.34
N LEU A 34 2.68 16.14 -2.45
CA LEU A 34 1.65 15.12 -2.75
C LEU A 34 0.86 14.64 -1.52
N TRP A 35 1.20 15.09 -0.32
CA TRP A 35 0.52 14.70 0.92
C TRP A 35 -0.99 15.00 0.90
N GLY A 36 -1.39 16.11 0.25
CA GLY A 36 -2.80 16.44 0.04
C GLY A 36 -3.50 15.50 -0.93
N MET A 37 -2.85 15.17 -2.05
CA MET A 37 -3.39 14.27 -3.07
C MET A 37 -3.50 12.83 -2.59
N LEU A 38 -2.55 12.37 -1.75
CA LEU A 38 -2.61 11.02 -1.18
C LEU A 38 -3.79 10.86 -0.24
N LYS A 39 -4.10 11.87 0.56
CA LYS A 39 -5.26 11.86 1.45
C LYS A 39 -6.56 11.69 0.65
N GLU A 40 -6.65 12.32 -0.53
CA GLU A 40 -7.77 12.18 -1.45
C GLU A 40 -7.72 10.84 -2.22
N ALA A 41 -6.56 10.38 -2.67
CA ALA A 41 -6.41 9.11 -3.40
C ALA A 41 -6.68 7.89 -2.51
N LEU A 42 -6.23 7.92 -1.25
CA LEU A 42 -6.58 6.88 -0.26
C LEU A 42 -8.07 6.96 0.12
N ALA A 43 -8.61 8.16 0.24
CA ALA A 43 -10.05 8.35 0.47
C ALA A 43 -10.89 8.01 -0.77
N GLY A 44 -10.36 8.24 -1.97
CA GLY A 44 -11.04 8.00 -3.24
C GLY A 44 -10.91 6.58 -3.81
N GLY A 45 -10.03 5.75 -3.26
CA GLY A 45 -9.93 4.33 -3.65
C GLY A 45 -9.50 4.05 -5.09
N ALA A 46 -8.80 4.99 -5.76
CA ALA A 46 -8.43 4.80 -7.17
C ALA A 46 -7.61 3.53 -7.44
N ALA A 47 -6.64 3.22 -6.56
CA ALA A 47 -5.86 2.00 -6.66
C ALA A 47 -6.71 0.75 -6.36
N LEU A 48 -7.67 0.87 -5.44
CA LEU A 48 -8.63 -0.17 -5.12
C LEU A 48 -9.65 -0.37 -6.26
N ALA A 49 -10.10 0.71 -6.88
CA ALA A 49 -11.01 0.64 -8.02
C ALA A 49 -10.37 -0.07 -9.23
N ALA A 50 -9.09 0.21 -9.51
CA ALA A 50 -8.34 -0.47 -10.56
C ALA A 50 -8.18 -1.97 -10.28
N ALA A 51 -7.90 -2.35 -9.03
CA ALA A 51 -7.80 -3.75 -8.66
C ALA A 51 -9.17 -4.46 -8.62
N LYS A 52 -10.24 -3.73 -8.30
CA LYS A 52 -11.62 -4.24 -8.38
C LYS A 52 -12.03 -4.57 -9.82
N ALA A 53 -11.55 -3.78 -10.77
CA ALA A 53 -11.82 -3.98 -12.19
C ALA A 53 -10.98 -5.12 -12.82
N ASP A 54 -9.98 -5.64 -12.12
CA ASP A 54 -9.14 -6.72 -12.62
C ASP A 54 -9.84 -8.09 -12.47
N PRO A 55 -10.26 -8.73 -13.58
CA PRO A 55 -10.90 -10.04 -13.54
C PRO A 55 -9.97 -11.14 -13.04
N HIS A 56 -8.66 -10.93 -13.09
CA HIS A 56 -7.63 -11.87 -12.65
C HIS A 56 -7.18 -11.67 -11.20
N ALA A 57 -7.73 -10.64 -10.50
CA ALA A 57 -7.41 -10.42 -9.09
C ALA A 57 -7.72 -11.68 -8.27
N LYS A 58 -6.76 -12.06 -7.43
CA LYS A 58 -6.89 -13.22 -6.54
C LYS A 58 -7.92 -12.94 -5.43
N GLU A 59 -8.53 -14.00 -4.91
CA GLU A 59 -9.61 -13.90 -3.93
C GLU A 59 -9.23 -13.10 -2.68
N LEU A 60 -7.99 -13.23 -2.19
CA LEU A 60 -7.53 -12.44 -1.05
C LEU A 60 -7.49 -10.93 -1.38
N VAL A 61 -7.05 -10.56 -2.59
CA VAL A 61 -7.07 -9.15 -3.05
C VAL A 61 -8.50 -8.64 -3.12
N LYS A 62 -9.42 -9.42 -3.69
CA LYS A 62 -10.85 -9.07 -3.77
C LYS A 62 -11.47 -8.90 -2.38
N ALA A 63 -11.13 -9.79 -1.44
CA ALA A 63 -11.63 -9.72 -0.06
C ALA A 63 -11.16 -8.44 0.65
N VAL A 64 -9.90 -8.05 0.47
CA VAL A 64 -9.35 -6.80 1.01
C VAL A 64 -10.03 -5.59 0.39
N ILE A 65 -10.21 -5.58 -0.93
CA ILE A 65 -10.88 -4.48 -1.63
C ILE A 65 -12.34 -4.34 -1.14
N ALA A 66 -13.07 -5.43 -1.03
CA ALA A 66 -14.44 -5.43 -0.54
C ALA A 66 -14.54 -4.90 0.89
N ASP A 67 -13.57 -5.25 1.75
CA ASP A 67 -13.54 -4.79 3.13
C ASP A 67 -13.21 -3.28 3.23
N PHE A 68 -12.42 -2.73 2.31
CA PHE A 68 -12.21 -1.28 2.20
C PHE A 68 -13.48 -0.50 1.80
N GLU A 69 -14.50 -1.15 1.24
CA GLU A 69 -15.80 -0.52 0.99
C GLU A 69 -16.60 -0.33 2.29
N SER A 70 -16.31 -1.12 3.34
CA SER A 70 -16.90 -0.97 4.67
C SER A 70 -16.36 0.28 5.38
N VAL A 71 -17.26 1.10 5.92
CA VAL A 71 -16.90 2.27 6.73
C VAL A 71 -16.18 1.84 8.01
N GLU A 72 -16.64 0.77 8.63
CA GLU A 72 -16.08 0.23 9.87
C GLU A 72 -14.62 -0.22 9.66
N SER A 73 -14.35 -0.99 8.61
CA SER A 73 -12.99 -1.47 8.30
C SER A 73 -12.05 -0.32 7.97
N ARG A 74 -12.51 0.70 7.23
CA ARG A 74 -11.70 1.90 6.98
C ARG A 74 -11.36 2.65 8.25
N HIS A 75 -12.32 2.81 9.19
CA HIS A 75 -12.06 3.44 10.47
C HIS A 75 -11.08 2.64 11.30
N ALA A 76 -11.20 1.31 11.35
CA ALA A 76 -10.26 0.46 12.06
C ALA A 76 -8.83 0.62 11.54
N VAL A 77 -8.64 0.64 10.22
CA VAL A 77 -7.32 0.90 9.60
C VAL A 77 -6.82 2.30 9.92
N GLN A 78 -7.68 3.33 9.82
CA GLN A 78 -7.28 4.70 10.14
C GLN A 78 -6.84 4.85 11.60
N ASP A 79 -7.57 4.25 12.54
CA ASP A 79 -7.25 4.34 13.97
C ASP A 79 -5.97 3.56 14.30
N ALA A 80 -5.77 2.40 13.69
CA ALA A 80 -4.52 1.65 13.81
C ALA A 80 -3.33 2.47 13.27
N LEU A 81 -3.46 3.07 12.10
CA LEU A 81 -2.41 3.92 11.52
C LEU A 81 -2.15 5.17 12.36
N LYS A 82 -3.19 5.84 12.88
CA LYS A 82 -3.01 6.96 13.80
C LYS A 82 -2.17 6.59 15.02
N GLN A 83 -2.41 5.42 15.61
CA GLN A 83 -1.62 4.94 16.74
C GLN A 83 -0.17 4.66 16.34
N ARG A 84 0.06 3.99 15.20
CA ARG A 84 1.40 3.65 14.72
C ARG A 84 2.25 4.86 14.33
N PHE A 85 1.61 5.96 13.93
CA PHE A 85 2.28 7.18 13.46
C PHE A 85 2.09 8.38 14.40
N ALA A 86 1.54 8.19 15.60
CA ALA A 86 1.19 9.27 16.53
C ALA A 86 2.36 10.20 16.90
N ASP A 87 3.56 9.65 17.02
CA ASP A 87 4.80 10.36 17.36
C ASP A 87 5.80 10.41 16.20
N ALA A 88 5.37 10.02 14.97
CA ALA A 88 6.25 9.96 13.81
C ALA A 88 6.60 11.35 13.30
N LYS A 89 7.89 11.59 13.10
CA LYS A 89 8.39 12.73 12.34
C LYS A 89 8.37 12.39 10.84
N PRO A 90 8.45 13.39 9.94
CA PRO A 90 8.45 13.13 8.51
C PRO A 90 9.46 12.07 8.05
N GLY A 91 10.67 12.04 8.63
CA GLY A 91 11.69 11.04 8.32
C GLY A 91 11.41 9.63 8.85
N ASP A 92 10.45 9.47 9.76
CA ASP A 92 10.10 8.16 10.34
C ASP A 92 9.02 7.43 9.52
N VAL A 93 8.35 8.13 8.60
CA VAL A 93 7.20 7.60 7.88
C VAL A 93 7.57 6.38 7.03
N VAL A 94 8.60 6.50 6.19
CA VAL A 94 9.05 5.40 5.33
C VAL A 94 9.55 4.20 6.15
N PRO A 95 10.47 4.36 7.12
CA PRO A 95 10.90 3.23 7.97
C PRO A 95 9.75 2.52 8.69
N ARG A 96 8.79 3.26 9.26
CA ARG A 96 7.62 2.67 9.93
C ARG A 96 6.70 1.95 8.95
N ALA A 97 6.45 2.52 7.79
CA ALA A 97 5.66 1.88 6.74
C ALA A 97 6.29 0.55 6.31
N LEU A 98 7.60 0.52 6.09
CA LEU A 98 8.33 -0.70 5.75
C LEU A 98 8.25 -1.76 6.84
N GLU A 99 8.28 -1.37 8.13
CA GLU A 99 8.10 -2.30 9.23
C GLU A 99 6.69 -2.91 9.25
N ILE A 100 5.66 -2.11 9.00
CA ILE A 100 4.27 -2.61 8.89
C ILE A 100 4.16 -3.59 7.71
N LEU A 101 4.82 -3.30 6.59
CA LEU A 101 4.86 -4.21 5.44
C LEU A 101 5.55 -5.54 5.76
N ARG A 102 6.65 -5.54 6.52
CA ARG A 102 7.30 -6.78 6.97
C ARG A 102 6.38 -7.61 7.86
N GLN A 103 5.67 -6.96 8.79
CA GLN A 103 4.71 -7.64 9.68
C GLN A 103 3.55 -8.24 8.87
N ALA A 104 2.98 -7.50 7.93
CA ALA A 104 1.93 -8.01 7.04
C ALA A 104 2.44 -9.15 6.17
N SER A 105 3.67 -9.05 5.63
CA SER A 105 4.30 -10.10 4.87
C SER A 105 4.43 -11.40 5.67
N ALA A 106 4.87 -11.32 6.92
CA ALA A 106 4.98 -12.49 7.80
C ALA A 106 3.61 -13.12 8.10
N VAL A 107 2.58 -12.30 8.33
CA VAL A 107 1.20 -12.79 8.52
C VAL A 107 0.70 -13.50 7.25
N LEU A 108 0.91 -12.93 6.08
CA LEU A 108 0.51 -13.52 4.80
C LEU A 108 1.19 -14.86 4.56
N ASP A 109 2.49 -14.95 4.81
CA ASP A 109 3.26 -16.19 4.63
C ASP A 109 2.79 -17.30 5.59
N ALA A 110 2.43 -16.93 6.82
CA ALA A 110 1.98 -17.88 7.84
C ALA A 110 0.54 -18.35 7.62
N LYS A 111 -0.37 -17.45 7.22
CA LYS A 111 -1.82 -17.71 7.19
C LYS A 111 -2.37 -17.97 5.80
N ALA A 112 -1.72 -17.47 4.78
CA ALA A 112 -2.17 -17.56 3.38
C ALA A 112 -1.01 -17.88 2.42
N PRO A 113 -0.18 -18.89 2.67
CA PRO A 113 1.05 -19.13 1.89
C PRO A 113 0.80 -19.30 0.38
N ALA A 114 -0.34 -19.84 0.00
CA ALA A 114 -0.72 -20.02 -1.41
C ALA A 114 -1.12 -18.68 -2.10
N ASP A 115 -1.64 -17.73 -1.34
CA ASP A 115 -2.10 -16.43 -1.86
C ASP A 115 -1.08 -15.30 -1.62
N ALA A 116 -0.16 -15.48 -0.66
CA ALA A 116 0.83 -14.49 -0.26
C ALA A 116 1.68 -13.94 -1.43
N PRO A 117 2.25 -14.77 -2.33
CA PRO A 117 3.04 -14.24 -3.45
C PRO A 117 2.24 -13.31 -4.36
N ALA A 118 1.01 -13.67 -4.67
CA ALA A 118 0.14 -12.86 -5.53
C ALA A 118 -0.30 -11.56 -4.85
N PHE A 119 -0.59 -11.59 -3.54
CA PHE A 119 -0.94 -10.40 -2.77
C PHE A 119 0.24 -9.42 -2.66
N LYS A 120 1.43 -9.92 -2.37
CA LYS A 120 2.66 -9.13 -2.32
C LYS A 120 3.00 -8.51 -3.68
N ALA A 121 2.86 -9.26 -4.77
CA ALA A 121 3.01 -8.72 -6.13
C ALA A 121 2.00 -7.61 -6.43
N TRP A 122 0.76 -7.77 -5.97
CA TRP A 122 -0.24 -6.72 -6.08
C TRP A 122 0.14 -5.46 -5.29
N LEU A 123 0.66 -5.57 -4.06
CA LEU A 123 1.15 -4.42 -3.30
C LEU A 123 2.29 -3.69 -4.04
N ASN A 124 3.22 -4.42 -4.64
CA ASN A 124 4.26 -3.81 -5.48
C ASN A 124 3.65 -3.05 -6.68
N SER A 125 2.60 -3.59 -7.31
CA SER A 125 1.91 -2.89 -8.40
C SER A 125 1.18 -1.63 -7.92
N VAL A 126 0.64 -1.64 -6.70
CA VAL A 126 0.05 -0.45 -6.06
C VAL A 126 1.12 0.60 -5.84
N ALA A 127 2.28 0.22 -5.30
CA ALA A 127 3.41 1.13 -5.09
C ALA A 127 3.87 1.78 -6.41
N ALA A 128 4.04 0.97 -7.47
CA ALA A 128 4.44 1.47 -8.78
C ALA A 128 3.42 2.46 -9.36
N LYS A 129 2.12 2.16 -9.28
CA LYS A 129 1.06 3.07 -9.73
C LYS A 129 1.03 4.38 -8.96
N VAL A 130 1.29 4.36 -7.65
CA VAL A 130 1.37 5.58 -6.85
C VAL A 130 2.57 6.42 -7.29
N ALA A 131 3.72 5.81 -7.54
CA ALA A 131 4.91 6.50 -8.04
C ALA A 131 4.68 7.10 -9.44
N GLU A 132 4.02 6.38 -10.34
CA GLU A 132 3.64 6.87 -11.67
C GLU A 132 2.68 8.06 -11.60
N ALA A 133 1.65 7.97 -10.76
CA ALA A 133 0.68 9.05 -10.59
C ALA A 133 1.31 10.34 -10.05
N SER A 134 2.38 10.24 -9.25
CA SER A 134 3.14 11.39 -8.78
C SER A 134 3.82 12.16 -9.92
N THR A 135 4.19 11.44 -11.00
CA THR A 135 4.85 12.04 -12.18
C THR A 135 3.88 12.76 -13.12
N GLU A 136 2.60 12.36 -13.14
CA GLU A 136 1.59 12.96 -14.01
C GLU A 136 1.02 14.28 -13.46
N GLY A 137 1.28 14.59 -12.18
CA GLY A 137 0.84 15.82 -11.51
C GLY A 137 1.60 17.10 -11.90
N GLY A 138 2.48 17.08 -12.91
CA GLY A 138 3.13 18.25 -13.48
C GLY A 138 2.11 19.20 -14.10
N PHE A 139 1.99 20.40 -13.49
CA PHE A 139 1.10 21.47 -13.93
C PHE A 139 1.33 21.78 -15.42
N LEU A 140 0.29 21.65 -16.25
CA LEU A 140 0.25 22.00 -17.68
C LEU A 140 0.94 21.07 -18.69
N GLY A 141 1.14 19.77 -18.43
CA GLY A 141 1.54 18.83 -19.48
C GLY A 141 2.95 19.03 -20.05
N PHE A 142 3.80 19.81 -19.42
CA PHE A 142 5.19 20.02 -19.78
C PHE A 142 6.13 19.41 -18.74
N GLY A 143 6.88 18.38 -19.15
CA GLY A 143 7.97 17.81 -18.38
C GLY A 143 7.48 16.76 -17.37
N GLY A 144 7.06 15.58 -17.84
CA GLY A 144 6.91 14.41 -16.98
C GLY A 144 8.23 14.14 -16.26
N VAL A 145 8.32 14.48 -14.97
CA VAL A 145 9.45 14.09 -14.15
C VAL A 145 9.36 12.59 -14.02
N LYS A 146 10.33 11.86 -14.57
CA LYS A 146 10.47 10.42 -14.36
C LYS A 146 10.44 10.17 -12.86
N VAL A 147 9.89 9.02 -12.45
CA VAL A 147 9.93 8.55 -11.06
C VAL A 147 11.28 8.91 -10.44
N SER A 148 11.27 9.67 -9.36
CA SER A 148 12.48 10.18 -8.72
C SER A 148 13.37 9.04 -8.22
N ASP A 149 14.66 9.30 -8.03
CA ASP A 149 15.56 8.27 -7.51
C ASP A 149 15.17 7.85 -6.07
N ALA A 150 14.59 8.77 -5.29
CA ALA A 150 14.06 8.47 -3.96
C ALA A 150 12.85 7.53 -4.03
N GLU A 151 11.92 7.76 -4.96
CA GLU A 151 10.78 6.87 -5.18
C GLU A 151 11.24 5.49 -5.66
N LYS A 152 12.19 5.41 -6.60
CA LYS A 152 12.77 4.13 -7.05
C LYS A 152 13.43 3.37 -5.91
N ALA A 153 14.20 4.05 -5.05
CA ALA A 153 14.78 3.44 -3.88
C ALA A 153 13.70 2.89 -2.94
N THR A 154 12.63 3.66 -2.71
CA THR A 154 11.50 3.25 -1.86
C THR A 154 10.74 2.07 -2.46
N LEU A 155 10.52 2.02 -3.78
CA LEU A 155 9.95 0.84 -4.45
C LEU A 155 10.80 -0.42 -4.20
N GLY A 156 12.13 -0.29 -4.29
CA GLY A 156 13.06 -1.37 -3.97
C GLY A 156 12.98 -1.82 -2.51
N ASP A 157 12.84 -0.88 -1.58
CA ASP A 157 12.73 -1.17 -0.15
C ASP A 157 11.37 -1.80 0.21
N ILE A 158 10.28 -1.38 -0.45
CA ILE A 158 8.97 -2.04 -0.35
C ILE A 158 9.07 -3.49 -0.81
N ALA A 159 9.67 -3.76 -1.98
CA ALA A 159 9.84 -5.11 -2.47
C ALA A 159 10.65 -5.99 -1.50
N LYS A 160 11.74 -5.46 -0.93
CA LYS A 160 12.53 -6.16 0.11
C LYS A 160 11.69 -6.41 1.37
N ALA A 161 10.92 -5.45 1.84
CA ALA A 161 10.07 -5.59 3.02
C ALA A 161 9.00 -6.68 2.82
N LEU A 162 8.49 -6.82 1.60
CA LEU A 162 7.53 -7.87 1.22
C LEU A 162 8.21 -9.22 0.92
N GLY A 163 9.53 -9.29 0.85
CA GLY A 163 10.25 -10.50 0.46
C GLY A 163 10.07 -10.86 -1.02
N THR A 164 9.89 -9.86 -1.87
CA THR A 164 9.75 -10.00 -3.33
C THR A 164 10.91 -9.33 -4.07
N THR A 165 11.00 -9.53 -5.38
CA THR A 165 11.87 -8.73 -6.24
C THR A 165 11.11 -7.51 -6.74
N ALA A 166 11.78 -6.36 -6.82
CA ALA A 166 11.19 -5.18 -7.44
C ALA A 166 10.83 -5.51 -8.90
N SER A 167 9.59 -5.21 -9.30
CA SER A 167 9.23 -5.24 -10.71
C SER A 167 9.97 -4.10 -11.41
N ALA A 168 10.74 -4.44 -12.43
CA ALA A 168 11.45 -3.48 -13.27
C ALA A 168 10.47 -2.73 -14.16
#